data_27a99e2cbf78b9037db1229d820c8a7f
#
_entry.id   27a99e2cbf78b9037db1229d820c8a7f
#
_cell.length_a   1.000
_cell.length_b   1.000
_cell.length_c   1.000
_cell.angle_alpha   90.00
_cell.angle_beta   90.00
_cell.angle_gamma   90.00
#
_symmetry.space_group_name_H-M   'P 1'
#
loop_
_entity.id
_entity.type
_entity.pdbx_description
1 polymer ?
#
loop_
_entity_poly.entity_id
_entity_poly.type
_entity_poly.pdbx_seq_one_letter_code
_entity_poly.pdbx_strand_id
1 'polypeptide(L)'
;MRIDYKDGKGTGKVLWRLGLDGDFKAKSDDPYPWFSYQHDVGFDPPGSSRLIVFDDGDRRKQKFPKSNNRGQAWELDEHTMTATLILNADLGVYSFAIGSAQSLSGGGFSFESGFINLPAVSSRATEVGADGKIVYAQQADGAGTYRSFRVPDLYTPPRK
;
A
#
# COMPACT_ATOMS: atom_id res chain seq x y z
N MET A 1 -9.49 -6.84 5.95
CA MET A 1 -10.51 -7.41 6.89
C MET A 1 -9.93 -7.39 8.28
N ARG A 2 -10.72 -6.97 9.26
CA ARG A 2 -10.40 -7.07 10.68
C ARG A 2 -11.24 -8.19 11.29
N ILE A 3 -10.63 -8.98 12.15
CA ILE A 3 -11.30 -10.07 12.86
C ILE A 3 -11.17 -9.85 14.37
N ASP A 4 -12.10 -10.40 15.12
CA ASP A 4 -12.06 -10.46 16.58
C ASP A 4 -11.02 -11.50 17.01
N TYR A 5 -9.75 -11.08 17.03
CA TYR A 5 -8.63 -11.90 17.48
C TYR A 5 -7.45 -11.02 17.91
N LYS A 6 -7.00 -11.20 19.16
CA LYS A 6 -5.84 -10.50 19.70
C LYS A 6 -5.13 -11.38 20.73
N ASP A 7 -3.82 -11.49 20.62
CA ASP A 7 -2.93 -12.17 21.59
C ASP A 7 -3.39 -13.60 21.93
N GLY A 8 -3.76 -14.36 20.90
CA GLY A 8 -4.22 -15.76 21.09
C GLY A 8 -5.67 -15.90 21.54
N LYS A 9 -6.43 -14.81 21.66
CA LYS A 9 -7.83 -14.80 22.15
C LYS A 9 -8.74 -14.09 21.16
N GLY A 10 -10.00 -14.51 21.14
CA GLY A 10 -11.04 -13.93 20.30
C GLY A 10 -11.93 -15.00 19.68
N THR A 11 -13.01 -14.59 19.03
CA THR A 11 -14.01 -15.47 18.41
C THR A 11 -13.67 -15.80 16.95
N GLY A 12 -12.72 -15.09 16.33
CA GLY A 12 -12.45 -15.17 14.89
C GLY A 12 -13.52 -14.51 14.02
N LYS A 13 -14.53 -13.89 14.62
CA LYS A 13 -15.61 -13.21 13.88
C LYS A 13 -15.06 -12.03 13.08
N VAL A 14 -15.51 -11.88 11.85
CA VAL A 14 -15.22 -10.69 11.04
C VAL A 14 -15.90 -9.49 11.69
N LEU A 15 -15.11 -8.48 12.05
CA LEU A 15 -15.58 -7.20 12.57
C LEU A 15 -15.94 -6.26 11.43
N TRP A 16 -15.06 -6.18 10.41
CA TRP A 16 -15.30 -5.39 9.20
C TRP A 16 -14.37 -5.80 8.04
N ARG A 17 -14.77 -5.37 6.83
CA ARG A 17 -14.00 -5.47 5.59
C ARG A 17 -13.72 -4.07 5.04
N LEU A 18 -12.49 -3.83 4.58
CA LEU A 18 -12.09 -2.60 3.90
C LEU A 18 -11.81 -2.90 2.43
N GLY A 19 -12.22 -2.02 1.54
CA GLY A 19 -12.05 -2.15 0.10
C GLY A 19 -13.37 -2.07 -0.66
N LEU A 20 -13.31 -2.35 -1.95
CA LEU A 20 -14.51 -2.40 -2.79
C LEU A 20 -15.49 -3.44 -2.24
N ASP A 21 -16.76 -3.07 -2.15
CA ASP A 21 -17.84 -3.90 -1.58
C ASP A 21 -17.61 -4.28 -0.10
N GLY A 22 -16.74 -3.54 0.60
CA GLY A 22 -16.54 -3.66 2.04
C GLY A 22 -17.52 -2.82 2.86
N ASP A 23 -17.25 -2.70 4.15
CA ASP A 23 -18.15 -2.05 5.11
C ASP A 23 -17.92 -0.53 5.21
N PHE A 24 -16.80 -0.02 4.66
CA PHE A 24 -16.43 1.39 4.73
C PHE A 24 -16.86 2.18 3.49
N LYS A 25 -17.30 3.42 3.72
CA LYS A 25 -17.50 4.40 2.65
C LYS A 25 -16.20 5.16 2.39
N ALA A 26 -15.73 5.16 1.14
CA ALA A 26 -14.56 5.94 0.76
C ALA A 26 -14.90 7.43 0.71
N LYS A 27 -14.00 8.27 1.29
CA LYS A 27 -13.93 9.71 1.05
C LYS A 27 -12.70 9.99 0.21
N SER A 28 -12.91 10.33 -1.05
CA SER A 28 -11.87 10.59 -2.04
C SER A 28 -12.44 11.28 -3.27
N ASP A 29 -11.64 12.12 -3.92
CA ASP A 29 -11.97 12.69 -5.23
C ASP A 29 -11.61 11.73 -6.39
N ASP A 30 -10.89 10.63 -6.11
CA ASP A 30 -10.61 9.59 -7.09
C ASP A 30 -11.88 8.75 -7.35
N PRO A 31 -12.37 8.64 -8.60
CA PRO A 31 -13.53 7.82 -8.93
C PRO A 31 -13.30 6.31 -8.73
N TYR A 32 -12.04 5.87 -8.56
CA TYR A 32 -11.63 4.49 -8.31
C TYR A 32 -10.65 4.42 -7.13
N PRO A 33 -11.08 4.81 -5.91
CA PRO A 33 -10.17 5.01 -4.80
C PRO A 33 -9.63 3.69 -4.24
N TRP A 34 -10.42 2.61 -4.32
CA TRP A 34 -10.09 1.36 -3.65
C TRP A 34 -8.92 0.63 -4.31
N PHE A 35 -8.08 0.07 -3.46
CA PHE A 35 -7.01 -0.84 -3.84
C PHE A 35 -7.56 -2.20 -4.29
N SER A 36 -6.76 -2.93 -5.05
CA SER A 36 -7.05 -4.30 -5.48
C SER A 36 -5.77 -5.08 -5.66
N TYR A 37 -5.81 -6.39 -5.33
CA TYR A 37 -4.64 -7.26 -5.35
C TYR A 37 -3.48 -6.69 -4.52
N GLN A 38 -3.84 -6.10 -3.38
CA GLN A 38 -2.96 -5.32 -2.53
C GLN A 38 -1.93 -6.18 -1.80
N HIS A 39 -0.79 -5.57 -1.53
CA HIS A 39 0.27 -6.15 -0.72
C HIS A 39 0.62 -5.27 0.47
N ASP A 40 1.19 -5.92 1.51
CA ASP A 40 1.79 -5.29 2.69
C ASP A 40 0.88 -4.26 3.38
N VAL A 41 -0.36 -4.65 3.60
CA VAL A 41 -1.35 -3.82 4.30
C VAL A 41 -1.00 -3.78 5.78
N GLY A 42 -0.90 -2.60 6.35
CA GLY A 42 -0.63 -2.45 7.78
C GLY A 42 -1.11 -1.12 8.35
N PHE A 43 -1.42 -1.12 9.64
CA PHE A 43 -1.60 0.13 10.39
C PHE A 43 -0.24 0.74 10.71
N ASP A 44 -0.07 2.04 10.42
CA ASP A 44 1.19 2.72 10.62
C ASP A 44 1.01 4.15 11.18
N PRO A 45 1.47 4.39 12.39
CA PRO A 45 2.10 3.42 13.30
C PRO A 45 1.12 2.33 13.77
N PRO A 46 1.64 1.18 14.26
CA PRO A 46 0.78 0.14 14.82
C PRO A 46 -0.18 0.68 15.88
N GLY A 47 -1.47 0.33 15.77
CA GLY A 47 -2.52 0.78 16.67
C GLY A 47 -3.11 2.17 16.34
N SER A 48 -2.63 2.83 15.29
CA SER A 48 -3.26 4.05 14.77
C SER A 48 -4.51 3.73 13.94
N SER A 49 -5.24 4.77 13.52
CA SER A 49 -6.31 4.72 12.53
C SER A 49 -5.81 4.79 11.09
N ARG A 50 -4.51 5.07 10.89
CA ARG A 50 -3.91 5.18 9.56
C ARG A 50 -3.45 3.81 9.05
N LEU A 51 -3.94 3.45 7.87
CA LEU A 51 -3.55 2.23 7.17
C LEU A 51 -2.76 2.61 5.92
N ILE A 52 -1.64 1.93 5.70
CA ILE A 52 -0.87 2.03 4.45
C ILE A 52 -0.97 0.73 3.66
N VAL A 53 -0.85 0.84 2.34
CA VAL A 53 -1.00 -0.30 1.44
C VAL A 53 -0.32 -0.05 0.09
N PHE A 54 0.28 -1.09 -0.45
CA PHE A 54 0.67 -1.15 -1.86
C PHE A 54 -0.51 -1.68 -2.67
N ASP A 55 -0.94 -0.93 -3.68
CA ASP A 55 -2.06 -1.26 -4.58
C ASP A 55 -1.53 -1.71 -5.95
N ASP A 56 -1.56 -3.02 -6.25
CA ASP A 56 -1.30 -3.50 -7.61
C ASP A 56 -2.25 -2.86 -8.62
N GLY A 57 -3.50 -2.66 -8.21
CA GLY A 57 -4.47 -1.92 -9.00
C GLY A 57 -5.02 -2.70 -10.19
N ASP A 58 -5.00 -4.02 -10.19
CA ASP A 58 -5.38 -4.87 -11.33
C ASP A 58 -6.81 -4.60 -11.81
N ARG A 59 -7.77 -4.43 -10.89
CA ARG A 59 -9.14 -4.07 -11.27
C ARG A 59 -9.21 -2.70 -11.96
N ARG A 60 -8.41 -1.74 -11.48
CA ARG A 60 -8.32 -0.41 -12.08
C ARG A 60 -7.65 -0.49 -13.44
N LYS A 61 -6.60 -1.31 -13.58
CA LYS A 61 -5.89 -1.52 -14.84
C LYS A 61 -6.75 -2.16 -15.92
N GLN A 62 -7.66 -3.07 -15.55
CA GLN A 62 -8.64 -3.63 -16.50
C GLN A 62 -9.51 -2.54 -17.12
N LYS A 63 -9.85 -1.49 -16.37
CA LYS A 63 -10.65 -0.37 -16.86
C LYS A 63 -9.79 0.73 -17.50
N PHE A 64 -8.59 0.96 -16.96
CA PHE A 64 -7.64 1.96 -17.41
C PHE A 64 -6.29 1.30 -17.70
N PRO A 65 -6.07 0.75 -18.91
CA PRO A 65 -4.89 -0.07 -19.22
C PRO A 65 -3.53 0.62 -19.03
N LYS A 66 -3.50 1.95 -19.01
CA LYS A 66 -2.28 2.74 -18.79
C LYS A 66 -2.01 3.06 -17.31
N SER A 67 -2.87 2.62 -16.38
CA SER A 67 -2.64 2.91 -14.96
C SER A 67 -1.46 2.13 -14.40
N ASN A 68 -0.77 2.77 -13.46
CA ASN A 68 0.36 2.22 -12.71
C ASN A 68 -0.09 1.69 -11.35
N ASN A 69 0.84 1.04 -10.60
CA ASN A 69 0.62 0.77 -9.18
C ASN A 69 0.49 2.07 -8.40
N ARG A 70 -0.12 1.98 -7.23
CA ARG A 70 -0.24 3.11 -6.32
C ARG A 70 0.27 2.75 -4.92
N GLY A 71 0.92 3.73 -4.30
CA GLY A 71 1.10 3.76 -2.87
C GLY A 71 -0.06 4.51 -2.24
N GLN A 72 -0.77 3.89 -1.28
CA GLN A 72 -1.92 4.53 -0.65
C GLN A 72 -1.80 4.57 0.86
N ALA A 73 -2.32 5.66 1.45
CA ALA A 73 -2.59 5.76 2.88
C ALA A 73 -4.03 6.19 3.11
N TRP A 74 -4.65 5.56 4.09
CA TRP A 74 -6.05 5.74 4.44
C TRP A 74 -6.20 6.06 5.93
N GLU A 75 -7.02 7.04 6.25
CA GLU A 75 -7.46 7.29 7.62
C GLU A 75 -8.82 6.64 7.84
N LEU A 76 -8.91 5.73 8.82
CA LEU A 76 -10.11 4.95 9.08
C LEU A 76 -10.85 5.50 10.30
N ASP A 77 -12.13 5.74 10.15
CA ASP A 77 -13.07 6.01 11.25
C ASP A 77 -14.01 4.81 11.38
N GLU A 78 -13.71 3.92 12.33
CA GLU A 78 -14.51 2.71 12.60
C GLU A 78 -15.88 3.05 13.24
N HIS A 79 -16.05 4.26 13.81
CA HIS A 79 -17.33 4.67 14.38
C HIS A 79 -18.34 5.03 13.31
N THR A 80 -17.90 5.77 12.29
CA THR A 80 -18.73 6.18 11.15
C THR A 80 -18.61 5.25 9.94
N MET A 81 -17.75 4.24 10.01
CA MET A 81 -17.39 3.34 8.91
C MET A 81 -16.97 4.12 7.66
N THR A 82 -16.07 5.08 7.84
CA THR A 82 -15.56 5.95 6.79
C THR A 82 -14.06 5.74 6.63
N ALA A 83 -13.58 5.61 5.39
CA ALA A 83 -12.18 5.58 5.03
C ALA A 83 -11.84 6.80 4.16
N THR A 84 -10.98 7.69 4.66
CA THR A 84 -10.51 8.86 3.93
C THR A 84 -9.18 8.56 3.28
N LEU A 85 -9.10 8.70 1.95
CA LEU A 85 -7.86 8.53 1.21
C LEU A 85 -6.98 9.77 1.43
N ILE A 86 -5.88 9.62 2.19
CA ILE A 86 -4.99 10.72 2.54
C ILE A 86 -3.71 10.75 1.71
N LEU A 87 -3.36 9.63 1.07
CA LEU A 87 -2.30 9.53 0.07
C LEU A 87 -2.78 8.62 -1.07
N ASN A 88 -2.56 9.06 -2.31
CA ASN A 88 -2.85 8.28 -3.51
C ASN A 88 -1.76 8.54 -4.56
N ALA A 89 -0.58 7.97 -4.33
CA ALA A 89 0.60 8.22 -5.13
C ALA A 89 0.69 7.26 -6.32
N ASP A 90 0.75 7.78 -7.54
CA ASP A 90 1.10 7.02 -8.74
C ASP A 90 2.60 6.71 -8.71
N LEU A 91 2.98 5.43 -8.75
CA LEU A 91 4.36 4.99 -8.64
C LEU A 91 5.11 4.98 -9.99
N GLY A 92 4.44 5.34 -11.07
CA GLY A 92 5.04 5.49 -12.41
C GLY A 92 5.37 4.19 -13.12
N VAL A 93 5.09 3.03 -12.51
CA VAL A 93 5.32 1.69 -13.06
C VAL A 93 4.16 0.77 -12.71
N TYR A 94 4.08 -0.35 -13.43
CA TYR A 94 3.13 -1.40 -13.12
C TYR A 94 3.85 -2.73 -12.86
N SER A 95 3.72 -3.22 -11.65
CA SER A 95 4.01 -4.58 -11.22
C SER A 95 2.68 -5.30 -11.06
N PHE A 96 2.55 -6.50 -11.61
CA PHE A 96 1.29 -7.26 -11.53
C PHE A 96 1.20 -8.12 -10.27
N ALA A 97 2.25 -8.18 -9.48
CA ALA A 97 2.31 -8.97 -8.25
C ALA A 97 3.43 -8.47 -7.34
N ILE A 98 3.29 -8.75 -6.07
CA ILE A 98 4.22 -8.47 -4.98
C ILE A 98 4.61 -6.99 -4.83
N GLY A 99 4.73 -6.59 -3.59
CA GLY A 99 5.09 -5.22 -3.23
C GLY A 99 5.15 -5.02 -1.73
N SER A 100 5.62 -3.86 -1.33
CA SER A 100 5.65 -3.45 0.08
C SER A 100 5.27 -1.98 0.25
N ALA A 101 4.90 -1.64 1.48
CA ALA A 101 4.55 -0.29 1.89
C ALA A 101 5.17 0.02 3.26
N GLN A 102 5.81 1.16 3.40
CA GLN A 102 6.46 1.60 4.63
C GLN A 102 6.32 3.13 4.78
N SER A 103 5.95 3.61 5.99
CA SER A 103 6.12 5.02 6.32
C SER A 103 7.57 5.33 6.69
N LEU A 104 8.03 6.50 6.28
CA LEU A 104 9.37 7.00 6.58
C LEU A 104 9.32 8.04 7.70
N SER A 105 10.38 8.13 8.50
CA SER A 105 10.47 9.04 9.64
C SER A 105 10.33 10.52 9.28
N GLY A 106 10.59 10.88 8.02
CA GLY A 106 10.41 12.26 7.50
C GLY A 106 9.00 12.59 7.02
N GLY A 107 7.99 11.73 7.27
CA GLY A 107 6.61 11.93 6.84
C GLY A 107 6.31 11.51 5.39
N GLY A 108 7.30 10.97 4.69
CA GLY A 108 7.12 10.33 3.37
C GLY A 108 6.83 8.84 3.50
N PHE A 109 6.79 8.16 2.34
CA PHE A 109 6.49 6.73 2.25
C PHE A 109 7.44 6.06 1.26
N SER A 110 7.70 4.78 1.47
CA SER A 110 8.44 3.91 0.54
C SER A 110 7.54 2.77 0.09
N PHE A 111 7.54 2.50 -1.21
CA PHE A 111 6.76 1.44 -1.84
C PHE A 111 7.65 0.61 -2.76
N GLU A 112 7.40 -0.70 -2.83
CA GLU A 112 8.06 -1.59 -3.76
C GLU A 112 7.07 -2.09 -4.81
N SER A 113 7.38 -1.89 -6.09
CA SER A 113 6.77 -2.57 -7.23
C SER A 113 7.64 -3.78 -7.57
N GLY A 114 7.29 -4.96 -7.01
CA GLY A 114 8.23 -6.07 -6.88
C GLY A 114 8.40 -6.95 -8.13
N PHE A 115 7.42 -6.95 -9.05
CA PHE A 115 7.49 -7.76 -10.26
C PHE A 115 6.98 -7.01 -11.50
N ILE A 116 7.85 -6.20 -12.07
CA ILE A 116 7.63 -5.52 -13.36
C ILE A 116 8.18 -6.46 -14.44
N ASN A 117 7.38 -6.84 -15.42
CA ASN A 117 7.78 -7.83 -16.42
C ASN A 117 7.92 -7.30 -17.87
N LEU A 118 7.85 -6.00 -18.05
CA LEU A 118 7.99 -5.36 -19.35
C LEU A 118 8.95 -4.16 -19.28
N PRO A 119 9.90 -4.04 -20.19
CA PRO A 119 10.23 -4.97 -21.28
C PRO A 119 10.96 -6.24 -20.81
N ALA A 120 11.52 -6.23 -19.60
CA ALA A 120 12.18 -7.36 -18.94
C ALA A 120 11.82 -7.36 -17.46
N VAL A 121 12.06 -8.49 -16.79
CA VAL A 121 11.83 -8.59 -15.34
C VAL A 121 12.67 -7.56 -14.61
N SER A 122 12.03 -6.78 -13.77
CA SER A 122 12.66 -5.80 -12.88
C SER A 122 11.80 -5.55 -11.64
N SER A 123 12.35 -4.85 -10.67
CA SER A 123 11.63 -4.34 -9.51
C SER A 123 12.03 -2.90 -9.24
N ARG A 124 11.17 -2.13 -8.54
CA ARG A 124 11.43 -0.72 -8.30
C ARG A 124 10.94 -0.28 -6.93
N ALA A 125 11.88 0.12 -6.08
CA ALA A 125 11.60 0.86 -4.87
C ALA A 125 11.36 2.32 -5.21
N THR A 126 10.27 2.91 -4.71
CA THR A 126 9.87 4.29 -4.96
C THR A 126 9.55 4.97 -3.65
N GLU A 127 10.22 6.08 -3.35
CA GLU A 127 9.89 6.93 -2.21
C GLU A 127 9.06 8.12 -2.68
N VAL A 128 8.02 8.43 -1.93
CA VAL A 128 7.16 9.59 -2.19
C VAL A 128 7.11 10.50 -0.96
N GLY A 129 7.02 11.79 -1.20
CA GLY A 129 6.77 12.77 -0.15
C GLY A 129 5.34 12.67 0.40
N ALA A 130 5.05 13.43 1.46
CA ALA A 130 3.71 13.53 2.03
C ALA A 130 2.67 14.08 1.01
N ASP A 131 3.12 14.78 -0.03
CA ASP A 131 2.29 15.28 -1.13
C ASP A 131 2.06 14.24 -2.25
N GLY A 132 2.57 13.02 -2.08
CA GLY A 132 2.44 11.91 -3.04
C GLY A 132 3.37 12.00 -4.25
N LYS A 133 4.27 12.99 -4.31
CA LYS A 133 5.23 13.11 -5.42
C LYS A 133 6.43 12.21 -5.18
N ILE A 134 6.90 11.57 -6.25
CA ILE A 134 8.12 10.76 -6.23
C ILE A 134 9.32 11.66 -5.93
N VAL A 135 10.07 11.32 -4.87
CA VAL A 135 11.28 12.01 -4.46
C VAL A 135 12.54 11.17 -4.70
N TYR A 136 12.39 9.87 -4.76
CA TYR A 136 13.47 8.93 -5.04
C TYR A 136 12.92 7.66 -5.69
N ALA A 137 13.70 7.06 -6.58
CA ALA A 137 13.40 5.74 -7.12
C ALA A 137 14.68 4.98 -7.44
N GLN A 138 14.70 3.70 -7.14
CA GLN A 138 15.77 2.77 -7.44
C GLN A 138 15.18 1.52 -8.12
N GLN A 139 15.76 1.12 -9.26
CA GLN A 139 15.33 -0.06 -10.00
C GLN A 139 16.40 -1.12 -9.96
N ALA A 140 15.99 -2.38 -9.81
CA ALA A 140 16.83 -3.56 -10.00
C ALA A 140 16.39 -4.25 -11.29
N ASP A 141 17.27 -4.25 -12.29
CA ASP A 141 17.01 -4.91 -13.57
C ASP A 141 17.40 -6.38 -13.52
N GLY A 142 16.64 -7.20 -14.24
CA GLY A 142 16.85 -8.65 -14.32
C GLY A 142 16.38 -9.43 -13.08
N ALA A 143 15.75 -8.79 -12.10
CA ALA A 143 15.29 -9.45 -10.89
C ALA A 143 13.96 -8.88 -10.40
N GLY A 144 13.07 -9.76 -9.91
CA GLY A 144 11.95 -9.38 -9.05
C GLY A 144 12.39 -9.34 -7.59
N THR A 145 11.82 -8.44 -6.81
CA THR A 145 12.08 -8.30 -5.38
C THR A 145 10.79 -8.50 -4.59
N TYR A 146 10.78 -9.41 -3.61
CA TYR A 146 9.56 -9.68 -2.85
C TYR A 146 9.11 -8.47 -2.03
N ARG A 147 10.06 -7.79 -1.34
CA ARG A 147 9.84 -6.57 -0.56
C ARG A 147 11.12 -5.76 -0.47
N SER A 148 11.01 -4.46 -0.37
CA SER A 148 12.09 -3.57 0.01
C SER A 148 11.67 -2.69 1.18
N PHE A 149 12.62 -2.46 2.09
CA PHE A 149 12.41 -1.58 3.24
C PHE A 149 13.62 -0.68 3.41
N ARG A 150 13.35 0.57 3.74
CA ARG A 150 14.37 1.47 4.20
C ARG A 150 14.71 1.20 5.65
N VAL A 151 15.97 0.93 5.93
CA VAL A 151 16.46 0.71 7.29
C VAL A 151 17.38 1.86 7.70
N PRO A 152 17.40 2.26 8.98
CA PRO A 152 18.29 3.34 9.45
C PRO A 152 19.77 2.94 9.36
N ASP A 153 20.06 1.65 9.49
CA ASP A 153 21.38 1.04 9.40
C ASP A 153 21.24 -0.46 9.10
N LEU A 154 22.37 -1.16 8.90
CA LEU A 154 22.40 -2.59 8.57
C LEU A 154 22.07 -3.53 9.75
N TYR A 155 22.00 -3.01 10.96
CA TYR A 155 21.81 -3.79 12.18
C TYR A 155 20.42 -3.66 12.78
N THR A 156 19.69 -2.62 12.41
CA THR A 156 18.34 -2.36 12.91
C THR A 156 17.32 -2.97 11.94
N PRO A 157 16.51 -3.95 12.37
CA PRO A 157 15.47 -4.51 11.50
C PRO A 157 14.45 -3.45 11.12
N PRO A 158 13.82 -3.57 9.94
CA PRO A 158 12.76 -2.65 9.53
C PRO A 158 11.64 -2.66 10.57
N ARG A 159 11.16 -1.47 10.93
CA ARG A 159 9.98 -1.35 11.80
C ARG A 159 8.76 -1.80 10.97
N LYS A 160 8.05 -2.75 11.54
CA LYS A 160 6.74 -3.19 11.04
C LYS A 160 5.64 -2.39 11.70
#